data_464f93d48351fc9592a44961a929e5b8
#
_entry.id   464f93d48351fc9592a44961a929e5b8
#
_cell.length_a   1.000
_cell.length_b   1.000
_cell.length_c   1.000
_cell.angle_alpha   90.00
_cell.angle_beta   90.00
_cell.angle_gamma   90.00
#
_symmetry.space_group_name_H-M   'P 1'
#
loop_
_entity.id
_entity.type
_entity.pdbx_description
1 polymer ?
#
loop_
_entity_poly.entity_id
_entity_poly.type
_entity_poly.pdbx_seq_one_letter_code
_entity_poly.pdbx_strand_id
1 'polypeptide(L)'
;MKLSKAIDIFFKCAQVIDEEVCSLLSSYVATLRALYLLHQNHHWEAEDYQHHLLFQRLYESVQASADAAAERVVGLCGKLNDVDMYKLVESFEGDEFVESSLAAEEEFQKLAKTIYAKIKEKKCIDIGA
;
A
#
# COMPACT_ATOMS: atom_id res chain seq x y z
N MET A 1 -10.82 7.76 -5.08
CA MET A 1 -11.42 6.71 -4.21
C MET A 1 -10.38 6.14 -3.28
N LYS A 2 -10.76 5.92 -2.04
CA LYS A 2 -9.85 5.30 -1.07
C LYS A 2 -9.78 3.79 -1.32
N LEU A 3 -8.61 3.19 -1.19
CA LEU A 3 -8.45 1.77 -1.41
C LEU A 3 -9.24 0.92 -0.40
N SER A 4 -9.43 1.39 0.84
CA SER A 4 -10.24 0.69 1.84
C SER A 4 -11.67 0.47 1.34
N LYS A 5 -12.24 1.42 0.60
CA LYS A 5 -13.57 1.27 0.01
C LYS A 5 -13.55 0.24 -1.12
N ALA A 6 -12.50 0.20 -1.92
CA ALA A 6 -12.35 -0.80 -2.98
C ALA A 6 -12.28 -2.21 -2.39
N ILE A 7 -11.55 -2.39 -1.29
CA ILE A 7 -11.46 -3.69 -0.59
C ILE A 7 -12.83 -4.09 -0.04
N ASP A 8 -13.59 -3.16 0.55
CA ASP A 8 -14.92 -3.44 1.07
C ASP A 8 -15.88 -3.88 -0.04
N ILE A 9 -15.80 -3.25 -1.22
CA ILE A 9 -16.56 -3.67 -2.39
C ILE A 9 -16.16 -5.09 -2.78
N PHE A 10 -14.88 -5.39 -2.71
CA PHE A 10 -14.34 -6.70 -3.03
C PHE A 10 -14.93 -7.81 -2.16
N PHE A 11 -15.14 -7.57 -0.87
CA PHE A 11 -15.79 -8.52 0.01
C PHE A 11 -17.20 -8.89 -0.45
N LYS A 12 -17.91 -7.93 -1.05
CA LYS A 12 -19.25 -8.15 -1.59
C LYS A 12 -19.23 -8.95 -2.90
N CYS A 13 -18.08 -9.00 -3.56
CA CYS A 13 -17.90 -9.66 -4.85
C CYS A 13 -16.89 -10.81 -4.77
N ALA A 14 -16.92 -11.57 -3.67
CA ALA A 14 -15.94 -12.62 -3.40
C ALA A 14 -15.77 -13.64 -4.52
N GLN A 15 -16.81 -13.87 -5.33
CA GLN A 15 -16.78 -14.81 -6.43
C GLN A 15 -15.85 -14.39 -7.59
N VAL A 16 -15.39 -13.13 -7.62
CA VAL A 16 -14.47 -12.64 -8.67
C VAL A 16 -13.03 -12.50 -8.18
N ILE A 17 -12.74 -12.98 -6.98
CA ILE A 17 -11.38 -12.99 -6.44
C ILE A 17 -10.58 -14.08 -7.15
N ASP A 18 -9.52 -13.68 -7.81
CA ASP A 18 -8.64 -14.60 -8.54
C ASP A 18 -7.17 -14.27 -8.23
N GLU A 19 -6.24 -15.03 -8.83
CA GLU A 19 -4.81 -14.85 -8.60
C GLU A 19 -4.31 -13.47 -9.00
N GLU A 20 -4.83 -12.91 -10.09
CA GLU A 20 -4.43 -11.58 -10.54
C GLU A 20 -4.77 -10.52 -9.50
N VAL A 21 -6.00 -10.57 -8.99
CA VAL A 21 -6.44 -9.61 -7.98
C VAL A 21 -5.68 -9.81 -6.68
N CYS A 22 -5.47 -11.05 -6.25
CA CYS A 22 -4.70 -11.34 -5.04
C CYS A 22 -3.25 -10.88 -5.16
N SER A 23 -2.66 -11.00 -6.35
CA SER A 23 -1.32 -10.47 -6.61
C SER A 23 -1.27 -8.96 -6.48
N LEU A 24 -2.27 -8.25 -7.02
CA LEU A 24 -2.36 -6.79 -6.90
C LEU A 24 -2.57 -6.36 -5.45
N LEU A 25 -3.42 -7.05 -4.71
CA LEU A 25 -3.66 -6.75 -3.29
C LEU A 25 -2.41 -7.02 -2.44
N SER A 26 -1.69 -8.09 -2.73
CA SER A 26 -0.40 -8.36 -2.07
C SER A 26 0.61 -7.26 -2.36
N SER A 27 0.67 -6.77 -3.60
CA SER A 27 1.54 -5.64 -3.97
C SER A 27 1.17 -4.37 -3.22
N TYR A 28 -0.11 -4.15 -3.00
CA TYR A 28 -0.57 -3.01 -2.20
C TYR A 28 -0.05 -3.09 -0.77
N VAL A 29 -0.19 -4.24 -0.12
CA VAL A 29 0.31 -4.44 1.24
C VAL A 29 1.83 -4.30 1.27
N ALA A 30 2.52 -4.88 0.29
CA ALA A 30 3.97 -4.79 0.18
C ALA A 30 4.44 -3.32 0.06
N THR A 31 3.73 -2.53 -0.74
CA THR A 31 4.06 -1.11 -0.92
C THR A 31 3.83 -0.32 0.37
N LEU A 32 2.76 -0.59 1.10
CA LEU A 32 2.55 0.03 2.42
C LEU A 32 3.68 -0.31 3.39
N ARG A 33 4.12 -1.57 3.40
CA ARG A 33 5.24 -1.98 4.27
C ARG A 33 6.55 -1.32 3.85
N ALA A 34 6.76 -1.16 2.55
CA ALA A 34 7.95 -0.47 2.04
C ALA A 34 7.93 1.03 2.43
N LEU A 35 6.75 1.66 2.36
CA LEU A 35 6.59 3.04 2.83
C LEU A 35 6.91 3.17 4.32
N TYR A 36 6.44 2.22 5.13
CA TYR A 36 6.77 2.18 6.55
C TYR A 36 8.29 2.14 6.76
N LEU A 37 8.97 1.25 6.07
CA LEU A 37 10.43 1.12 6.19
C LEU A 37 11.16 2.37 5.71
N LEU A 38 10.71 2.94 4.60
CA LEU A 38 11.31 4.15 4.04
C LEU A 38 11.17 5.32 5.01
N HIS A 39 9.97 5.57 5.50
CA HIS A 39 9.72 6.67 6.44
C HIS A 39 10.46 6.45 7.77
N GLN A 40 10.57 5.21 8.23
CA GLN A 40 11.32 4.90 9.43
C GLN A 40 12.81 5.17 9.24
N ASN A 41 13.38 4.80 8.09
CA ASN A 41 14.76 5.14 7.76
C ASN A 41 14.97 6.65 7.73
N HIS A 42 14.06 7.38 7.09
CA HIS A 42 14.13 8.84 7.05
C HIS A 42 14.03 9.46 8.44
N HIS A 43 13.17 8.89 9.30
CA HIS A 43 13.05 9.32 10.68
C HIS A 43 14.38 9.19 11.44
N TRP A 44 15.06 8.06 11.28
CA TRP A 44 16.33 7.82 11.95
C TRP A 44 17.46 8.70 11.42
N GLU A 45 17.46 8.97 10.11
CA GLU A 45 18.54 9.70 9.43
C GLU A 45 18.30 11.21 9.35
N ALA A 46 17.12 11.71 9.71
CA ALA A 46 16.82 13.13 9.67
C ALA A 46 17.72 13.92 10.61
N GLU A 47 18.32 15.00 10.11
CA GLU A 47 19.24 15.84 10.89
C GLU A 47 18.52 16.86 11.75
N ASP A 48 17.31 17.27 11.37
CA ASP A 48 16.53 18.24 12.16
C ASP A 48 15.32 17.57 12.82
N TYR A 49 14.89 18.19 13.92
CA TYR A 49 13.82 17.62 14.73
C TYR A 49 12.46 17.64 14.05
N GLN A 50 12.21 18.62 13.20
CA GLN A 50 10.94 18.73 12.48
C GLN A 50 10.74 17.56 11.52
N HIS A 51 11.78 17.23 10.73
CA HIS A 51 11.72 16.09 9.83
C HIS A 51 11.70 14.77 10.59
N HIS A 52 12.46 14.67 11.68
CA HIS A 52 12.45 13.50 12.55
C HIS A 52 11.01 13.19 13.02
N LEU A 53 10.27 14.19 13.50
CA LEU A 53 8.89 14.02 13.94
C LEU A 53 7.93 13.76 12.79
N LEU A 54 8.12 14.43 11.66
CA LEU A 54 7.27 14.24 10.48
C LEU A 54 7.32 12.78 10.03
N PHE A 55 8.53 12.24 9.86
CA PHE A 55 8.67 10.86 9.40
C PHE A 55 8.21 9.84 10.43
N GLN A 56 8.31 10.16 11.71
CA GLN A 56 7.75 9.31 12.76
C GLN A 56 6.22 9.18 12.60
N ARG A 57 5.53 10.30 12.41
CA ARG A 57 4.08 10.30 12.21
C ARG A 57 3.68 9.54 10.95
N LEU A 58 4.47 9.69 9.89
CA LEU A 58 4.20 9.00 8.63
C LEU A 58 4.34 7.48 8.79
N TYR A 59 5.43 7.00 9.40
CA TYR A 59 5.58 5.55 9.50
C TYR A 59 4.59 4.92 10.48
N GLU A 60 4.23 5.61 11.55
CA GLU A 60 3.23 5.12 12.49
C GLU A 60 1.85 4.99 11.84
N SER A 61 1.47 5.97 11.03
CA SER A 61 0.21 5.96 10.29
C SER A 61 0.17 4.84 9.26
N VAL A 62 1.25 4.68 8.50
CA VAL A 62 1.34 3.65 7.47
C VAL A 62 1.36 2.26 8.09
N GLN A 63 1.99 2.08 9.24
CA GLN A 63 2.01 0.80 9.94
C GLN A 63 0.60 0.31 10.27
N ALA A 64 -0.24 1.18 10.80
CA ALA A 64 -1.62 0.85 11.12
C ALA A 64 -2.41 0.47 9.87
N SER A 65 -2.22 1.22 8.78
CA SER A 65 -2.87 0.94 7.50
C SER A 65 -2.41 -0.40 6.90
N ALA A 66 -1.12 -0.69 6.99
CA ALA A 66 -0.56 -1.94 6.48
C ALA A 66 -1.12 -3.15 7.24
N ASP A 67 -1.22 -3.04 8.56
CA ASP A 67 -1.76 -4.12 9.39
C ASP A 67 -3.22 -4.42 9.01
N ALA A 68 -4.06 -3.39 8.94
CA ALA A 68 -5.45 -3.55 8.58
C ALA A 68 -5.63 -4.12 7.17
N ALA A 69 -4.85 -3.62 6.21
CA ALA A 69 -4.91 -4.11 4.84
C ALA A 69 -4.45 -5.55 4.73
N ALA A 70 -3.36 -5.90 5.40
CA ALA A 70 -2.82 -7.27 5.38
C ALA A 70 -3.82 -8.27 5.92
N GLU A 71 -4.48 -7.97 7.02
CA GLU A 71 -5.49 -8.84 7.61
C GLU A 71 -6.64 -9.12 6.62
N ARG A 72 -7.10 -8.08 5.93
CA ARG A 72 -8.18 -8.22 4.93
C ARG A 72 -7.74 -9.03 3.73
N VAL A 73 -6.53 -8.79 3.24
CA VAL A 73 -6.01 -9.52 2.06
C VAL A 73 -5.82 -11.00 2.40
N VAL A 74 -5.27 -11.31 3.56
CA VAL A 74 -5.13 -12.70 4.00
C VAL A 74 -6.50 -13.36 4.17
N GLY A 75 -7.49 -12.63 4.69
CA GLY A 75 -8.87 -13.13 4.81
C GLY A 75 -9.49 -13.47 3.46
N LEU A 76 -9.17 -12.69 2.40
CA LEU A 76 -9.70 -12.90 1.06
C LEU A 76 -8.92 -13.92 0.24
N CYS A 77 -7.60 -13.89 0.35
CA CYS A 77 -6.69 -14.62 -0.54
C CYS A 77 -5.98 -15.79 0.12
N GLY A 78 -6.07 -15.90 1.45
CA GLY A 78 -5.45 -16.98 2.21
C GLY A 78 -4.00 -16.70 2.63
N LYS A 79 -3.29 -15.89 1.87
CA LYS A 79 -1.89 -15.55 2.17
C LYS A 79 -1.49 -14.28 1.43
N LEU A 80 -0.34 -13.72 1.82
CA LEU A 80 0.34 -12.67 1.07
C LEU A 80 1.43 -13.31 0.22
N ASN A 81 1.65 -12.75 -0.97
CA ASN A 81 2.75 -13.18 -1.83
C ASN A 81 4.08 -12.67 -1.27
N ASP A 82 5.15 -13.43 -1.48
CA ASP A 82 6.48 -13.01 -1.08
C ASP A 82 6.96 -11.84 -1.94
N VAL A 83 7.50 -10.82 -1.28
CA VAL A 83 8.06 -9.63 -1.94
C VAL A 83 9.37 -9.27 -1.24
N ASP A 84 10.39 -8.95 -2.03
CA ASP A 84 11.64 -8.45 -1.48
C ASP A 84 11.45 -6.99 -1.02
N MET A 85 11.22 -6.80 0.27
CA MET A 85 10.95 -5.49 0.85
C MET A 85 12.15 -4.53 0.73
N TYR A 86 13.36 -5.04 0.88
CA TYR A 86 14.54 -4.19 0.78
C TYR A 86 14.73 -3.66 -0.62
N LYS A 87 14.48 -4.48 -1.62
CA LYS A 87 14.56 -4.08 -3.01
C LYS A 87 13.51 -3.02 -3.35
N LEU A 88 12.31 -3.19 -2.81
CA LEU A 88 11.24 -2.23 -3.02
C LEU A 88 11.55 -0.90 -2.36
N VAL A 89 12.10 -0.90 -1.13
CA VAL A 89 12.53 0.32 -0.45
C VAL A 89 13.62 1.03 -1.24
N GLU A 90 14.63 0.28 -1.74
CA GLU A 90 15.70 0.85 -2.56
C GLU A 90 15.15 1.56 -3.80
N SER A 91 14.08 1.02 -4.41
CA SER A 91 13.49 1.64 -5.59
C SER A 91 12.88 3.02 -5.31
N PHE A 92 12.57 3.32 -4.05
CA PHE A 92 11.98 4.59 -3.63
C PHE A 92 13.02 5.57 -3.09
N GLU A 93 14.23 5.12 -2.77
CA GLU A 93 15.24 6.00 -2.20
C GLU A 93 15.78 6.97 -3.25
N GLY A 94 16.10 8.20 -2.78
CA GLY A 94 16.69 9.25 -3.58
C GLY A 94 17.61 10.09 -2.71
N ASP A 95 18.21 11.12 -3.29
CA ASP A 95 19.20 11.97 -2.62
C ASP A 95 18.57 12.86 -1.54
N GLU A 96 17.26 13.08 -1.63
CA GLU A 96 16.53 13.94 -0.73
C GLU A 96 15.33 13.20 -0.14
N PHE A 97 15.19 13.24 1.20
CA PHE A 97 14.19 12.46 1.91
C PHE A 97 12.76 12.82 1.51
N VAL A 98 12.47 14.14 1.44
CA VAL A 98 11.12 14.59 1.11
C VAL A 98 10.72 14.17 -0.31
N GLU A 99 11.63 14.35 -1.27
CA GLU A 99 11.39 13.95 -2.65
C GLU A 99 11.22 12.44 -2.80
N SER A 100 12.05 11.67 -2.10
CA SER A 100 11.97 10.21 -2.08
C SER A 100 10.64 9.75 -1.52
N SER A 101 10.20 10.30 -0.40
CA SER A 101 8.92 9.97 0.21
C SER A 101 7.75 10.35 -0.69
N LEU A 102 7.81 11.51 -1.34
CA LEU A 102 6.76 11.95 -2.25
C LEU A 102 6.66 11.04 -3.47
N ALA A 103 7.79 10.65 -4.04
CA ALA A 103 7.82 9.74 -5.18
C ALA A 103 7.21 8.37 -4.80
N ALA A 104 7.52 7.87 -3.62
CA ALA A 104 6.97 6.61 -3.12
C ALA A 104 5.45 6.70 -2.93
N GLU A 105 4.96 7.82 -2.38
CA GLU A 105 3.52 8.04 -2.22
C GLU A 105 2.82 8.11 -3.59
N GLU A 106 3.43 8.71 -4.58
CA GLU A 106 2.87 8.77 -5.94
C GLU A 106 2.77 7.37 -6.56
N GLU A 107 3.77 6.54 -6.38
CA GLU A 107 3.73 5.14 -6.85
C GLU A 107 2.62 4.36 -6.14
N PHE A 108 2.44 4.59 -4.84
CA PHE A 108 1.35 4.00 -4.09
C PHE A 108 -0.02 4.40 -4.65
N GLN A 109 -0.20 5.68 -4.97
CA GLN A 109 -1.45 6.17 -5.56
C GLN A 109 -1.73 5.54 -6.93
N LYS A 110 -0.71 5.36 -7.75
CA LYS A 110 -0.85 4.68 -9.04
C LYS A 110 -1.30 3.24 -8.86
N LEU A 111 -0.71 2.53 -7.90
CA LEU A 111 -1.09 1.16 -7.60
C LEU A 111 -2.54 1.08 -7.13
N ALA A 112 -2.96 1.97 -6.26
CA ALA A 112 -4.34 2.03 -5.77
C ALA A 112 -5.33 2.23 -6.93
N LYS A 113 -5.00 3.10 -7.87
CA LYS A 113 -5.84 3.32 -9.06
C LYS A 113 -5.91 2.09 -9.95
N THR A 114 -4.80 1.39 -10.11
CA THR A 114 -4.74 0.14 -10.90
C THR A 114 -5.65 -0.91 -10.29
N ILE A 115 -5.60 -1.08 -8.97
CA ILE A 115 -6.44 -2.05 -8.26
C ILE A 115 -7.91 -1.69 -8.41
N TYR A 116 -8.25 -0.42 -8.22
CA TYR A 116 -9.63 0.05 -8.38
C TYR A 116 -10.15 -0.22 -9.78
N ALA A 117 -9.36 0.09 -10.81
CA ALA A 117 -9.72 -0.15 -12.20
C ALA A 117 -9.98 -1.64 -12.48
N LYS A 118 -9.17 -2.52 -11.88
CA LYS A 118 -9.31 -3.96 -12.04
C LYS A 118 -10.59 -4.47 -11.40
N ILE A 119 -10.92 -3.99 -10.20
CA ILE A 119 -12.17 -4.34 -9.52
C ILE A 119 -13.37 -3.89 -10.35
N LYS A 120 -13.31 -2.68 -10.90
CA LYS A 120 -14.37 -2.14 -11.75
C LYS A 120 -14.51 -2.96 -13.05
N GLU A 121 -13.39 -3.33 -13.66
CA GLU A 121 -13.38 -4.16 -14.86
C GLU A 121 -14.09 -5.50 -14.63
N LYS A 122 -13.96 -6.06 -13.42
CA LYS A 122 -14.65 -7.30 -13.04
C LYS A 122 -16.11 -7.07 -12.64
N LYS A 123 -16.60 -5.86 -12.80
CA LYS A 123 -18.00 -5.45 -12.56
C LYS A 123 -18.49 -5.55 -11.13
N CYS A 124 -17.56 -5.64 -10.18
CA CYS A 124 -17.92 -5.69 -8.77
C CYS A 124 -18.56 -4.39 -8.29
N ILE A 125 -18.13 -3.25 -8.83
CA ILE A 125 -18.65 -1.93 -8.43
C ILE A 125 -20.08 -1.72 -8.93
N ASP A 126 -20.41 -2.28 -10.07
CA ASP A 126 -21.72 -2.09 -10.69
C ASP A 126 -22.84 -2.75 -9.92
N ILE A 127 -22.52 -3.71 -9.04
CA ILE A 127 -23.51 -4.43 -8.24
C ILE A 127 -24.15 -3.52 -7.20
N GLY A 128 -23.44 -2.51 -6.73
CA GLY A 128 -23.91 -1.59 -5.70
C GLY A 128 -24.42 -0.25 -6.25
N ALA A 129 -24.42 -0.09 -7.55
CA ALA A 129 -24.77 1.19 -8.16
C ALA A 129 -26.31 1.39 -8.21
#